data_a5d2ec34b46814321b8ce66365c25567
#
_entry.id   a5d2ec34b46814321b8ce66365c25567
#
_cell.length_a   1.000
_cell.length_b   1.000
_cell.length_c   1.000
_cell.angle_alpha   90.00
_cell.angle_beta   90.00
_cell.angle_gamma   90.00
#
_symmetry.space_group_name_H-M   'P 1'
#
loop_
_entity.id
_entity.type
_entity.pdbx_description
1 polymer ?
#
loop_
_entity_poly.entity_id
_entity_poly.type
_entity_poly.pdbx_seq_one_letter_code
_entity_poly.pdbx_strand_id
1 'polypeptide(L)'
;MIGVYDYTVIATYLSLLLGLAGLYSAAQGEPLDAMLCLMLAGLLDAFDGRIARTKKGRTDTEKRFGIQIDSLNDLVCFGVLPAAIGWSTGCQRLWFLATMSFFTLCALIRLAYFNVTEEERQDKTNENRAYYLGVPVTASAVLAPLFYLLPRYFDRSCAVIYALGLFLLGVLYITPLRVKKPHLGGVALLSALGLGELIALLRVLTR
;
A
#
# COMPACT_ATOMS: atom_id res chain seq x y z
N MET A 1 -16.36 -7.07 -23.94
CA MET A 1 -16.31 -7.01 -22.47
C MET A 1 -15.82 -5.64 -22.06
N ILE A 2 -16.33 -5.11 -20.96
CA ILE A 2 -15.90 -3.81 -20.43
C ILE A 2 -14.57 -4.00 -19.69
N GLY A 3 -13.55 -3.20 -20.01
CA GLY A 3 -12.25 -3.22 -19.34
C GLY A 3 -11.07 -3.55 -20.25
N VAL A 4 -9.86 -3.55 -19.66
CA VAL A 4 -8.62 -3.94 -20.32
C VAL A 4 -8.16 -5.25 -19.69
N TYR A 5 -7.83 -6.25 -20.54
CA TYR A 5 -7.53 -7.62 -20.10
C TYR A 5 -6.21 -8.13 -20.68
N ASP A 6 -5.24 -7.23 -20.85
CA ASP A 6 -3.93 -7.60 -21.32
C ASP A 6 -2.93 -7.82 -20.17
N TYR A 7 -1.72 -8.28 -20.50
CA TYR A 7 -0.71 -8.59 -19.51
C TYR A 7 -0.25 -7.39 -18.67
N THR A 8 -0.55 -6.15 -19.10
CA THR A 8 -0.12 -4.92 -18.40
C THR A 8 -0.89 -4.66 -17.11
N VAL A 9 -2.06 -5.27 -16.94
CA VAL A 9 -2.92 -5.15 -15.74
C VAL A 9 -2.99 -6.44 -14.91
N ILE A 10 -2.34 -7.53 -15.36
CA ILE A 10 -2.37 -8.81 -14.64
C ILE A 10 -1.77 -8.67 -13.23
N ALA A 11 -0.66 -7.96 -13.08
CA ALA A 11 -0.03 -7.77 -11.77
C ALA A 11 -0.97 -7.04 -10.80
N THR A 12 -1.67 -6.00 -11.27
CA THR A 12 -2.67 -5.26 -10.48
C THR A 12 -3.84 -6.18 -10.07
N TYR A 13 -4.33 -7.04 -10.97
CA TYR A 13 -5.40 -8.00 -10.63
C TYR A 13 -4.93 -9.04 -9.60
N LEU A 14 -3.71 -9.56 -9.73
CA LEU A 14 -3.13 -10.49 -8.75
C LEU A 14 -2.91 -9.80 -7.40
N SER A 15 -2.46 -8.54 -7.39
CA SER A 15 -2.34 -7.74 -6.17
C SER A 15 -3.70 -7.58 -5.47
N LEU A 16 -4.79 -7.31 -6.23
CA LEU A 16 -6.13 -7.24 -5.67
C LEU A 16 -6.56 -8.58 -5.04
N LEU A 17 -6.29 -9.70 -5.70
CA LEU A 17 -6.62 -11.03 -5.14
C LEU A 17 -5.88 -11.28 -3.82
N LEU A 18 -4.60 -10.89 -3.71
CA LEU A 18 -3.86 -10.93 -2.45
C LEU A 18 -4.47 -9.98 -1.41
N GLY A 19 -4.86 -8.77 -1.81
CA GLY A 19 -5.55 -7.82 -0.93
C GLY A 19 -6.85 -8.41 -0.35
N LEU A 20 -7.66 -9.06 -1.18
CA LEU A 20 -8.90 -9.75 -0.75
C LEU A 20 -8.61 -10.95 0.14
N ALA A 21 -7.59 -11.75 -0.16
CA ALA A 21 -7.15 -12.84 0.72
C ALA A 21 -6.71 -12.30 2.08
N GLY A 22 -5.96 -11.20 2.11
CA GLY A 22 -5.54 -10.53 3.34
C GLY A 22 -6.73 -9.99 4.14
N LEU A 23 -7.73 -9.40 3.48
CA LEU A 23 -8.98 -8.96 4.14
C LEU A 23 -9.74 -10.14 4.75
N TYR A 24 -9.80 -11.27 4.05
CA TYR A 24 -10.39 -12.49 4.57
C TYR A 24 -9.64 -12.99 5.80
N SER A 25 -8.30 -13.08 5.76
CA SER A 25 -7.48 -13.48 6.91
C SER A 25 -7.65 -12.53 8.10
N ALA A 26 -7.70 -11.22 7.86
CA ALA A 26 -7.97 -10.24 8.91
C ALA A 26 -9.35 -10.44 9.55
N ALA A 27 -10.39 -10.75 8.75
CA ALA A 27 -11.74 -11.04 9.26
C ALA A 27 -11.79 -12.33 10.09
N GLN A 28 -10.91 -13.29 9.83
CA GLN A 28 -10.77 -14.51 10.64
C GLN A 28 -9.95 -14.30 11.93
N GLY A 29 -9.40 -13.09 12.14
CA GLY A 29 -8.55 -12.80 13.28
C GLY A 29 -7.10 -13.27 13.13
N GLU A 30 -6.64 -13.44 11.88
CA GLU A 30 -5.28 -13.89 11.52
C GLU A 30 -4.43 -12.71 10.98
N PRO A 31 -3.96 -11.81 11.85
CA PRO A 31 -3.27 -10.60 11.41
C PRO A 31 -1.93 -10.87 10.71
N LEU A 32 -1.24 -11.96 11.05
CA LEU A 32 0.05 -12.30 10.44
C LEU A 32 -0.11 -12.73 8.98
N ASP A 33 -1.12 -13.56 8.68
CA ASP A 33 -1.43 -13.97 7.31
C ASP A 33 -1.92 -12.79 6.47
N ALA A 34 -2.73 -11.91 7.07
CA ALA A 34 -3.16 -10.68 6.44
C ALA A 34 -1.98 -9.75 6.11
N MET A 35 -0.97 -9.66 6.99
CA MET A 35 0.26 -8.90 6.74
C MET A 35 1.11 -9.52 5.63
N LEU A 36 1.20 -10.85 5.59
CA LEU A 36 1.88 -11.54 4.49
C LEU A 36 1.25 -11.18 3.15
N CYS A 37 -0.08 -11.21 3.07
CA CYS A 37 -0.82 -10.80 1.87
C CYS A 37 -0.56 -9.32 1.51
N LEU A 38 -0.54 -8.42 2.49
CA LEU A 38 -0.22 -7.00 2.31
C LEU A 38 1.18 -6.80 1.70
N MET A 39 2.18 -7.48 2.25
CA MET A 39 3.56 -7.40 1.77
C MET A 39 3.71 -7.96 0.35
N LEU A 40 3.06 -9.09 0.05
CA LEU A 40 3.05 -9.68 -1.29
C LEU A 40 2.32 -8.79 -2.30
N ALA A 41 1.20 -8.17 -1.91
CA ALA A 41 0.51 -7.19 -2.74
C ALA A 41 1.42 -5.98 -3.06
N GLY A 42 2.14 -5.45 -2.07
CA GLY A 42 3.10 -4.36 -2.26
C GLY A 42 4.28 -4.76 -3.16
N LEU A 43 4.71 -6.02 -3.12
CA LEU A 43 5.73 -6.54 -4.03
C LEU A 43 5.22 -6.56 -5.47
N LEU A 44 4.00 -7.03 -5.72
CA LEU A 44 3.40 -7.03 -7.07
C LEU A 44 3.21 -5.62 -7.61
N ASP A 45 2.75 -4.68 -6.77
CA ASP A 45 2.61 -3.26 -7.09
C ASP A 45 3.94 -2.64 -7.54
N ALA A 46 5.04 -2.96 -6.88
CA ALA A 46 6.37 -2.46 -7.27
C ALA A 46 6.80 -2.88 -8.69
N PHE A 47 6.18 -3.92 -9.25
CA PHE A 47 6.48 -4.44 -10.59
C PHE A 47 5.48 -4.03 -11.66
N ASP A 48 4.22 -3.76 -11.34
CA ASP A 48 3.15 -3.54 -12.31
C ASP A 48 3.42 -2.36 -13.24
N GLY A 49 3.86 -1.23 -12.71
CA GLY A 49 4.25 -0.07 -13.51
C GLY A 49 5.45 -0.33 -14.43
N ARG A 50 6.35 -1.27 -14.10
CA ARG A 50 7.44 -1.70 -14.97
C ARG A 50 6.89 -2.58 -16.08
N ILE A 51 6.02 -3.54 -15.76
CA ILE A 51 5.35 -4.43 -16.71
C ILE A 51 4.52 -3.60 -17.69
N ALA A 52 3.72 -2.65 -17.19
CA ALA A 52 2.90 -1.79 -18.02
C ALA A 52 3.69 -0.98 -19.06
N ARG A 53 4.92 -0.56 -18.73
CA ARG A 53 5.81 0.16 -19.65
C ARG A 53 6.44 -0.70 -20.75
N THR A 54 6.41 -2.01 -20.66
CA THR A 54 6.94 -2.90 -21.72
C THR A 54 6.05 -2.93 -22.96
N LYS A 55 4.74 -2.63 -22.82
CA LYS A 55 3.81 -2.62 -23.97
C LYS A 55 3.99 -1.35 -24.78
N LYS A 56 4.51 -1.49 -26.01
CA LYS A 56 4.57 -0.42 -27.01
C LYS A 56 3.19 -0.18 -27.62
N GLY A 57 2.86 1.08 -27.94
CA GLY A 57 1.62 1.41 -28.65
C GLY A 57 0.35 1.34 -27.80
N ARG A 58 0.44 1.51 -26.46
CA ARG A 58 -0.75 1.66 -25.60
C ARG A 58 -1.58 2.86 -26.04
N THR A 59 -2.88 2.66 -26.18
CA THR A 59 -3.85 3.74 -26.39
C THR A 59 -3.96 4.62 -25.15
N ASP A 60 -4.45 5.85 -25.31
CA ASP A 60 -4.66 6.74 -24.16
C ASP A 60 -5.74 6.21 -23.21
N THR A 61 -6.76 5.52 -23.74
CA THR A 61 -7.76 4.81 -22.93
C THR A 61 -7.12 3.71 -22.08
N GLU A 62 -6.23 2.89 -22.63
CA GLU A 62 -5.51 1.85 -21.86
C GLU A 62 -4.60 2.45 -20.79
N LYS A 63 -3.95 3.58 -21.05
CA LYS A 63 -3.12 4.28 -20.06
C LYS A 63 -3.96 4.82 -18.91
N ARG A 64 -5.04 5.55 -19.22
CA ARG A 64 -5.96 6.12 -18.21
C ARG A 64 -6.64 5.02 -17.40
N PHE A 65 -7.10 3.94 -18.05
CA PHE A 65 -7.65 2.79 -17.35
C PHE A 65 -6.64 2.17 -16.38
N GLY A 66 -5.38 1.97 -16.81
CA GLY A 66 -4.31 1.45 -15.96
C GLY A 66 -4.11 2.30 -14.70
N ILE A 67 -4.05 3.64 -14.81
CA ILE A 67 -3.90 4.55 -13.66
C ILE A 67 -5.08 4.44 -12.70
N GLN A 68 -6.31 4.37 -13.22
CA GLN A 68 -7.51 4.30 -12.37
C GLN A 68 -7.60 2.97 -11.62
N ILE A 69 -7.38 1.84 -12.32
CA ILE A 69 -7.48 0.52 -11.68
C ILE A 69 -6.38 0.28 -10.66
N ASP A 70 -5.18 0.81 -10.91
CA ASP A 70 -4.06 0.82 -10.00
C ASP A 70 -4.42 1.54 -8.69
N SER A 71 -4.91 2.77 -8.78
CA SER A 71 -5.32 3.53 -7.60
C SER A 71 -6.49 2.93 -6.83
N LEU A 72 -7.45 2.29 -7.52
CA LEU A 72 -8.54 1.56 -6.86
C LEU A 72 -8.02 0.33 -6.12
N ASN A 73 -7.09 -0.40 -6.74
CA ASN A 73 -6.39 -1.52 -6.10
C ASN A 73 -5.59 -1.06 -4.88
N ASP A 74 -4.83 0.02 -5.02
CA ASP A 74 -4.02 0.61 -3.96
C ASP A 74 -4.88 0.99 -2.74
N LEU A 75 -6.06 1.56 -2.97
CA LEU A 75 -6.97 1.86 -1.88
C LEU A 75 -7.36 0.62 -1.09
N VAL A 76 -7.66 -0.48 -1.78
CA VAL A 76 -8.04 -1.75 -1.13
C VAL A 76 -6.85 -2.36 -0.40
N CYS A 77 -5.71 -2.50 -1.09
CA CYS A 77 -4.54 -3.20 -0.56
C CYS A 77 -3.79 -2.39 0.50
N PHE A 78 -3.64 -1.07 0.31
CA PHE A 78 -2.76 -0.24 1.15
C PHE A 78 -3.52 0.79 1.99
N GLY A 79 -4.82 0.98 1.76
CA GLY A 79 -5.70 1.82 2.58
C GLY A 79 -6.63 1.00 3.48
N VAL A 80 -7.37 0.03 2.92
CA VAL A 80 -8.38 -0.74 3.66
C VAL A 80 -7.76 -1.92 4.40
N LEU A 81 -6.90 -2.72 3.77
CA LEU A 81 -6.31 -3.90 4.38
C LEU A 81 -5.49 -3.59 5.65
N PRO A 82 -4.61 -2.56 5.72
CA PRO A 82 -3.95 -2.22 6.99
C PRO A 82 -4.93 -1.85 8.11
N ALA A 83 -6.03 -1.16 7.79
CA ALA A 83 -7.07 -0.87 8.76
C ALA A 83 -7.78 -2.15 9.25
N ALA A 84 -8.08 -3.09 8.36
CA ALA A 84 -8.66 -4.39 8.69
C ALA A 84 -7.72 -5.23 9.57
N ILE A 85 -6.42 -5.22 9.28
CA ILE A 85 -5.39 -5.83 10.15
C ILE A 85 -5.43 -5.21 11.56
N GLY A 86 -5.58 -3.88 11.65
CA GLY A 86 -5.77 -3.21 12.93
C GLY A 86 -6.96 -3.78 13.70
N TRP A 87 -8.12 -3.91 13.07
CA TRP A 87 -9.32 -4.48 13.70
C TRP A 87 -9.13 -5.93 14.16
N SER A 88 -8.39 -6.74 13.42
CA SER A 88 -8.09 -8.13 13.79
C SER A 88 -7.22 -8.27 15.05
N THR A 89 -6.58 -7.16 15.49
CA THR A 89 -5.83 -7.15 16.77
C THR A 89 -6.74 -7.15 18.03
N GLY A 90 -8.04 -7.13 17.85
CA GLY A 90 -9.04 -7.26 18.94
C GLY A 90 -9.35 -5.97 19.68
N CYS A 91 -8.85 -4.83 19.28
CA CYS A 91 -9.18 -3.55 19.91
C CYS A 91 -10.52 -3.00 19.36
N GLN A 92 -11.60 -3.17 20.13
CA GLN A 92 -12.96 -2.75 19.72
C GLN A 92 -13.37 -1.37 20.26
N ARG A 93 -12.42 -0.53 20.65
CA ARG A 93 -12.72 0.80 21.18
C ARG A 93 -13.04 1.80 20.07
N LEU A 94 -13.94 2.74 20.32
CA LEU A 94 -14.38 3.74 19.34
C LEU A 94 -13.23 4.60 18.78
N TRP A 95 -12.28 4.99 19.63
CA TRP A 95 -11.10 5.74 19.19
C TRP A 95 -10.25 4.96 18.18
N PHE A 96 -10.19 3.62 18.34
CA PHE A 96 -9.44 2.77 17.44
C PHE A 96 -10.13 2.70 16.06
N LEU A 97 -11.45 2.54 16.05
CA LEU A 97 -12.26 2.62 14.83
C LEU A 97 -12.06 3.96 14.12
N ALA A 98 -12.12 5.08 14.87
CA ALA A 98 -11.90 6.41 14.32
C ALA A 98 -10.50 6.56 13.69
N THR A 99 -9.47 6.00 14.33
CA THR A 99 -8.09 6.03 13.80
C THR A 99 -7.94 5.23 12.51
N MET A 100 -8.51 4.02 12.44
CA MET A 100 -8.48 3.19 11.23
C MET A 100 -9.25 3.85 10.08
N SER A 101 -10.41 4.43 10.38
CA SER A 101 -11.21 5.16 9.39
C SER A 101 -10.49 6.41 8.89
N PHE A 102 -9.84 7.16 9.79
CA PHE A 102 -9.04 8.34 9.44
C PHE A 102 -7.87 7.95 8.50
N PHE A 103 -7.14 6.90 8.82
CA PHE A 103 -6.05 6.40 7.97
C PHE A 103 -6.54 6.05 6.56
N THR A 104 -7.63 5.28 6.46
CA THR A 104 -8.22 4.89 5.16
C THR A 104 -8.69 6.11 4.37
N LEU A 105 -9.32 7.10 5.05
CA LEU A 105 -9.74 8.35 4.43
C LEU A 105 -8.54 9.15 3.89
N CYS A 106 -7.44 9.23 4.64
CA CYS A 106 -6.21 9.89 4.18
C CYS A 106 -5.60 9.18 2.95
N ALA A 107 -5.63 7.85 2.91
CA ALA A 107 -5.19 7.09 1.75
C ALA A 107 -6.06 7.39 0.52
N LEU A 108 -7.39 7.42 0.67
CA LEU A 108 -8.33 7.79 -0.39
C LEU A 108 -8.06 9.19 -0.93
N ILE A 109 -7.95 10.20 -0.05
CA ILE A 109 -7.66 11.60 -0.43
C ILE A 109 -6.34 11.67 -1.19
N ARG A 110 -5.32 10.96 -0.70
CA ARG A 110 -3.99 10.93 -1.31
C ARG A 110 -4.02 10.38 -2.73
N LEU A 111 -4.71 9.25 -2.96
CA LEU A 111 -4.83 8.61 -4.26
C LEU A 111 -5.63 9.47 -5.25
N ALA A 112 -6.75 10.02 -4.80
CA ALA A 112 -7.56 10.92 -5.63
C ALA A 112 -6.76 12.17 -6.06
N TYR A 113 -6.05 12.81 -5.13
CA TYR A 113 -5.20 13.97 -5.42
C TYR A 113 -4.07 13.61 -6.39
N PHE A 114 -3.44 12.43 -6.20
CA PHE A 114 -2.37 11.97 -7.09
C PHE A 114 -2.88 11.76 -8.51
N ASN A 115 -4.06 11.15 -8.70
CA ASN A 115 -4.63 10.89 -10.02
C ASN A 115 -4.90 12.19 -10.77
N VAL A 116 -5.55 13.18 -10.12
CA VAL A 116 -5.82 14.49 -10.73
C VAL A 116 -4.52 15.18 -11.13
N THR A 117 -3.55 15.25 -10.22
CA THR A 117 -2.28 15.94 -10.50
C THR A 117 -1.40 15.19 -11.51
N GLU A 118 -1.57 13.87 -11.66
CA GLU A 118 -0.86 13.09 -12.68
C GLU A 118 -1.48 13.30 -14.06
N GLU A 119 -2.81 13.35 -14.14
CA GLU A 119 -3.52 13.65 -15.38
C GLU A 119 -3.17 15.07 -15.88
N GLU A 120 -3.25 16.09 -15.04
CA GLU A 120 -2.84 17.45 -15.37
C GLU A 120 -1.37 17.56 -15.82
N ARG A 121 -0.49 16.73 -15.26
CA ARG A 121 0.91 16.70 -15.66
C ARG A 121 1.09 16.08 -17.04
N GLN A 122 0.43 14.95 -17.30
CA GLN A 122 0.53 14.24 -18.58
C GLN A 122 0.00 15.11 -19.74
N ASP A 123 -0.99 15.95 -19.48
CA ASP A 123 -1.50 16.91 -20.49
C ASP A 123 -0.49 18.03 -20.81
N LYS A 124 0.44 18.34 -19.90
CA LYS A 124 1.41 19.45 -20.05
C LYS A 124 2.81 19.01 -20.46
N THR A 125 3.25 17.80 -20.09
CA THR A 125 4.63 17.35 -20.31
C THR A 125 4.76 15.84 -20.28
N ASN A 126 5.70 15.32 -21.08
CA ASN A 126 6.08 13.90 -21.07
C ASN A 126 7.25 13.61 -20.12
N GLU A 127 7.74 14.59 -19.36
CA GLU A 127 8.87 14.39 -18.44
C GLU A 127 8.45 13.65 -17.18
N ASN A 128 9.36 12.84 -16.64
CA ASN A 128 9.12 12.13 -15.38
C ASN A 128 9.16 13.11 -14.18
N ARG A 129 8.27 12.91 -13.19
CA ARG A 129 8.31 13.68 -11.93
C ARG A 129 9.67 13.53 -11.24
N ALA A 130 10.26 14.65 -10.85
CA ALA A 130 11.48 14.69 -10.03
C ALA A 130 11.19 14.50 -8.54
N TYR A 131 9.99 14.89 -8.07
CA TYR A 131 9.57 14.84 -6.67
C TYR A 131 8.16 14.27 -6.55
N TYR A 132 7.92 13.53 -5.48
CA TYR A 132 6.58 13.16 -5.02
C TYR A 132 6.10 14.17 -3.98
N LEU A 133 4.81 14.48 -4.00
CA LEU A 133 4.15 15.22 -2.93
C LEU A 133 3.56 14.20 -1.95
N GLY A 134 4.04 14.18 -0.71
CA GLY A 134 3.63 13.25 0.33
C GLY A 134 4.24 11.84 0.20
N VAL A 135 4.00 11.02 1.21
CA VAL A 135 4.43 9.61 1.25
C VAL A 135 3.52 8.77 0.35
N PRO A 136 4.02 7.83 -0.47
CA PRO A 136 3.18 6.93 -1.26
C PRO A 136 2.35 6.01 -0.37
N VAL A 137 1.12 5.67 -0.79
CA VAL A 137 0.23 4.79 0.01
C VAL A 137 0.78 3.37 0.16
N THR A 138 1.55 2.91 -0.82
CA THR A 138 2.26 1.62 -0.80
C THR A 138 3.29 1.51 0.33
N ALA A 139 3.70 2.63 0.96
CA ALA A 139 4.54 2.61 2.15
C ALA A 139 3.92 1.82 3.31
N SER A 140 2.58 1.70 3.36
CA SER A 140 1.91 0.87 4.36
C SER A 140 2.26 -0.62 4.25
N ALA A 141 2.65 -1.11 3.07
CA ALA A 141 3.07 -2.50 2.89
C ALA A 141 4.35 -2.87 3.68
N VAL A 142 5.16 -1.86 4.02
CA VAL A 142 6.38 -2.02 4.84
C VAL A 142 6.11 -1.50 6.26
N LEU A 143 5.54 -0.33 6.41
CA LEU A 143 5.40 0.31 7.73
C LEU A 143 4.35 -0.36 8.63
N ALA A 144 3.26 -0.91 8.07
CA ALA A 144 2.26 -1.58 8.90
C ALA A 144 2.79 -2.86 9.56
N PRO A 145 3.49 -3.79 8.85
CA PRO A 145 4.17 -4.91 9.49
C PRO A 145 5.18 -4.46 10.56
N LEU A 146 5.96 -3.41 10.30
CA LEU A 146 6.91 -2.86 11.27
C LEU A 146 6.21 -2.41 12.56
N PHE A 147 5.11 -1.64 12.45
CA PHE A 147 4.35 -1.16 13.61
C PHE A 147 3.70 -2.28 14.42
N TYR A 148 3.47 -3.43 13.83
CA TYR A 148 2.94 -4.60 14.50
C TYR A 148 4.02 -5.50 15.10
N LEU A 149 5.07 -5.81 14.36
CA LEU A 149 6.13 -6.75 14.78
C LEU A 149 7.05 -6.14 15.85
N LEU A 150 7.38 -4.85 15.72
CA LEU A 150 8.30 -4.20 16.64
C LEU A 150 7.80 -4.20 18.11
N PRO A 151 6.53 -3.81 18.43
CA PRO A 151 6.01 -3.91 19.78
C PRO A 151 5.97 -5.33 20.32
N ARG A 152 5.65 -6.30 19.46
CA ARG A 152 5.58 -7.72 19.83
C ARG A 152 6.96 -8.25 20.26
N TYR A 153 8.03 -7.77 19.66
CA TYR A 153 9.39 -8.12 20.06
C TYR A 153 9.75 -7.62 21.46
N PHE A 154 9.14 -6.52 21.91
CA PHE A 154 9.34 -5.92 23.24
C PHE A 154 8.22 -6.23 24.24
N ASP A 155 7.40 -7.27 24.02
CA ASP A 155 6.25 -7.64 24.84
C ASP A 155 5.29 -6.48 25.16
N ARG A 156 5.10 -5.56 24.19
CA ARG A 156 4.22 -4.41 24.29
C ARG A 156 2.90 -4.65 23.57
N SER A 157 1.88 -3.88 23.95
CA SER A 157 0.59 -3.93 23.28
C SER A 157 0.70 -3.50 21.82
N CYS A 158 0.56 -4.46 20.90
CA CYS A 158 0.65 -4.21 19.46
C CYS A 158 -0.43 -3.24 18.95
N ALA A 159 -1.66 -3.34 19.48
CA ALA A 159 -2.79 -2.58 18.96
C ALA A 159 -2.61 -1.04 19.06
N VAL A 160 -2.13 -0.53 20.20
CA VAL A 160 -1.97 0.92 20.40
C VAL A 160 -0.85 1.46 19.52
N ILE A 161 0.30 0.78 19.48
CA ILE A 161 1.45 1.23 18.68
C ILE A 161 1.12 1.13 17.19
N TYR A 162 0.42 0.09 16.76
CA TYR A 162 -0.08 -0.05 15.41
C TYR A 162 -1.01 1.09 15.02
N ALA A 163 -1.98 1.42 15.88
CA ALA A 163 -2.91 2.51 15.64
C ALA A 163 -2.21 3.87 15.55
N LEU A 164 -1.27 4.15 16.46
CA LEU A 164 -0.47 5.39 16.41
C LEU A 164 0.39 5.45 15.14
N GLY A 165 0.98 4.34 14.73
CA GLY A 165 1.75 4.25 13.49
C GLY A 165 0.90 4.56 12.27
N LEU A 166 -0.28 3.94 12.14
CA LEU A 166 -1.22 4.22 11.04
C LEU A 166 -1.77 5.65 11.10
N PHE A 167 -2.05 6.19 12.29
CA PHE A 167 -2.45 7.58 12.42
C PHE A 167 -1.40 8.53 11.86
N LEU A 168 -0.14 8.37 12.28
CA LEU A 168 0.98 9.18 11.79
C LEU A 168 1.17 9.02 10.28
N LEU A 169 1.06 7.79 9.76
CA LEU A 169 1.17 7.52 8.33
C LEU A 169 0.03 8.19 7.55
N GLY A 170 -1.21 8.16 8.07
CA GLY A 170 -2.34 8.88 7.49
C GLY A 170 -2.10 10.39 7.42
N VAL A 171 -1.59 11.00 8.48
CA VAL A 171 -1.18 12.41 8.47
C VAL A 171 -0.11 12.68 7.41
N LEU A 172 0.89 11.79 7.27
CA LEU A 172 1.94 11.93 6.26
C LEU A 172 1.42 11.79 4.82
N TYR A 173 0.33 11.04 4.59
CA TYR A 173 -0.30 10.92 3.27
C TYR A 173 -0.87 12.24 2.78
N ILE A 174 -1.48 13.02 3.66
CA ILE A 174 -2.12 14.30 3.33
C ILE A 174 -1.21 15.52 3.53
N THR A 175 -0.02 15.32 4.12
CA THR A 175 0.94 16.42 4.30
C THR A 175 1.73 16.64 3.00
N PRO A 176 1.83 17.88 2.48
CA PRO A 176 2.48 18.18 1.21
C PRO A 176 4.01 18.19 1.32
N LEU A 177 4.60 17.08 1.77
CA LEU A 177 6.03 16.90 1.85
C LEU A 177 6.63 16.64 0.46
N ARG A 178 7.65 17.39 0.08
CA ARG A 178 8.40 17.13 -1.15
C ARG A 178 9.41 16.00 -0.92
N VAL A 179 9.03 14.79 -1.31
CA VAL A 179 9.90 13.61 -1.20
C VAL A 179 10.65 13.42 -2.52
N LYS A 180 11.98 13.46 -2.48
CA LYS A 180 12.80 13.10 -3.66
C LYS A 180 12.52 11.65 -4.03
N LYS A 181 12.44 11.36 -5.34
CA LYS A 181 12.43 9.96 -5.80
C LYS A 181 13.61 9.22 -5.17
N PRO A 182 13.37 8.07 -4.50
CA PRO A 182 14.47 7.31 -3.92
C PRO A 182 15.45 6.91 -5.03
N HIS A 183 16.74 7.22 -4.81
CA HIS A 183 17.82 6.70 -5.65
C HIS A 183 17.94 5.18 -5.47
N LEU A 184 18.69 4.52 -6.31
CA LEU A 184 18.96 3.07 -6.25
C LEU A 184 19.27 2.58 -4.81
N GLY A 185 20.04 3.35 -4.05
CA GLY A 185 20.33 3.04 -2.64
C GLY A 185 19.11 3.10 -1.72
N GLY A 186 18.19 4.02 -1.93
CA GLY A 186 16.93 4.11 -1.15
C GLY A 186 15.98 2.96 -1.48
N VAL A 187 15.91 2.57 -2.76
CA VAL A 187 15.12 1.39 -3.19
C VAL A 187 15.73 0.12 -2.58
N ALA A 188 17.05 -0.05 -2.62
CA ALA A 188 17.74 -1.19 -2.03
C ALA A 188 17.51 -1.29 -0.52
N LEU A 189 17.55 -0.15 0.20
CA LEU A 189 17.29 -0.11 1.63
C LEU A 189 15.83 -0.52 1.95
N LEU A 190 14.85 0.01 1.24
CA LEU A 190 13.44 -0.35 1.43
C LEU A 190 13.19 -1.82 1.11
N SER A 191 13.84 -2.35 0.05
CA SER A 191 13.74 -3.78 -0.29
C SER A 191 14.39 -4.66 0.77
N ALA A 192 15.53 -4.25 1.34
CA ALA A 192 16.20 -4.98 2.41
C ALA A 192 15.37 -4.98 3.71
N LEU A 193 14.73 -3.85 4.05
CA LEU A 193 13.81 -3.76 5.18
C LEU A 193 12.61 -4.68 4.98
N GLY A 194 11.94 -4.60 3.82
CA GLY A 194 10.80 -5.47 3.52
C GLY A 194 11.16 -6.96 3.55
N LEU A 195 12.34 -7.34 3.04
CA LEU A 195 12.83 -8.72 3.11
C LEU A 195 13.10 -9.15 4.57
N GLY A 196 13.71 -8.28 5.38
CA GLY A 196 13.94 -8.52 6.79
C GLY A 196 12.63 -8.73 7.57
N GLU A 197 11.63 -7.90 7.31
CA GLU A 197 10.29 -8.03 7.90
C GLU A 197 9.58 -9.31 7.46
N LEU A 198 9.68 -9.66 6.17
CA LEU A 198 9.13 -10.91 5.65
C LEU A 198 9.74 -12.13 6.35
N ILE A 199 11.06 -12.15 6.53
CA ILE A 199 11.75 -13.22 7.26
C ILE A 199 11.30 -13.25 8.73
N ALA A 200 11.17 -12.09 9.38
CA ALA A 200 10.68 -12.00 10.76
C ALA A 200 9.23 -12.52 10.87
N LEU A 201 8.37 -12.15 9.94
CA LEU A 201 6.97 -12.60 9.88
C LEU A 201 6.89 -14.11 9.70
N LEU A 202 7.64 -14.68 8.74
CA LEU A 202 7.68 -16.11 8.49
C LEU A 202 8.18 -16.90 9.72
N ARG A 203 9.17 -16.38 10.44
CA ARG A 203 9.65 -17.00 11.70
C ARG A 203 8.60 -16.98 12.81
N VAL A 204 7.73 -15.98 12.84
CA VAL A 204 6.62 -15.91 13.82
C VAL A 204 5.49 -16.86 13.43
N LEU A 205 5.21 -17.01 12.12
CA LEU A 205 4.19 -17.93 11.61
C LEU A 205 4.57 -19.42 11.77
N THR A 206 5.87 -19.75 11.77
CA THR A 206 6.36 -21.12 11.89
C THR A 206 6.62 -21.57 13.35
N ARG A 207 6.36 -20.72 14.34
CA ARG A 207 6.42 -21.02 15.78
C ARG A 207 5.04 -21.25 16.38
#